data_dde143ac45ac74e459d4ee856465d33f
#
_entry.id   dde143ac45ac74e459d4ee856465d33f
#
_cell.length_a   1.000
_cell.length_b   1.000
_cell.length_c   1.000
_cell.angle_alpha   90.00
_cell.angle_beta   90.00
_cell.angle_gamma   90.00
#
_symmetry.space_group_name_H-M   'P 1'
#
loop_
_entity.id
_entity.type
_entity.pdbx_description
1 polymer ?
#
loop_
_entity_poly.entity_id
_entity_poly.type
_entity_poly.pdbx_seq_one_letter_code
_entity_poly.pdbx_strand_id
1 'polypeptide(L)'
;MKRKTFAALAAVCLVLCLILAGCGTVSEEDYPPLEKVDLSSMTLETVSNSTFSTQYPADKWTGSDGTSPLIIYYNDTQGTGQAVNINVQQSGIYSGKFTEKYMNKLTESITESFPNIEFVKAELRSINGKSVIYTETVTQYTDEVLDRLLEQGVITQTDIDNAGGREAILATPPTDQVTLYAVIGPYLYIYTGTYYEESQKADVLEALTVMAQTTAEVK
;
A
#
# COMPACT_ATOMS: atom_id res chain seq x y z
N MET A 1 23.87 1.74 -18.98
CA MET A 1 23.21 2.89 -18.34
C MET A 1 22.10 2.33 -17.47
N LYS A 2 22.21 2.43 -16.16
CA LYS A 2 21.19 1.91 -15.20
C LYS A 2 20.00 2.87 -15.20
N ARG A 3 18.89 2.48 -15.78
CA ARG A 3 17.60 3.17 -15.61
C ARG A 3 17.18 3.01 -14.14
N LYS A 4 17.34 4.05 -13.37
CA LYS A 4 16.73 4.13 -12.03
C LYS A 4 15.23 4.36 -12.28
N THR A 5 14.49 3.30 -12.20
CA THR A 5 13.02 3.31 -12.24
C THR A 5 12.49 4.23 -11.14
N PHE A 6 11.57 5.10 -11.52
CA PHE A 6 10.76 5.93 -10.63
C PHE A 6 9.74 5.06 -9.88
N ALA A 7 10.23 4.07 -9.14
CA ALA A 7 9.44 3.25 -8.24
C ALA A 7 9.35 3.85 -6.82
N ALA A 8 9.53 5.17 -6.68
CA ALA A 8 9.83 5.71 -5.38
C ALA A 8 8.97 6.91 -4.93
N LEU A 9 7.81 7.16 -5.52
CA LEU A 9 6.97 8.24 -4.99
C LEU A 9 5.64 7.76 -4.40
N ALA A 10 5.58 6.54 -3.90
CA ALA A 10 4.44 6.06 -3.11
C ALA A 10 4.80 5.88 -1.63
N ALA A 11 5.82 6.54 -1.14
CA ALA A 11 6.06 6.63 0.30
C ALA A 11 5.17 7.72 0.88
N VAL A 12 3.87 7.45 1.02
CA VAL A 12 2.97 8.30 1.79
C VAL A 12 3.35 8.18 3.26
N CYS A 13 4.35 8.92 3.68
CA CYS A 13 4.63 9.17 5.09
C CYS A 13 3.65 10.23 5.61
N LEU A 14 2.38 9.87 5.75
CA LEU A 14 1.40 10.70 6.44
C LEU A 14 1.38 10.31 7.90
N VAL A 15 2.16 11.02 8.70
CA VAL A 15 2.06 11.00 10.16
C VAL A 15 0.81 11.78 10.55
N LEU A 16 -0.32 11.10 10.58
CA LEU A 16 -1.52 11.63 11.22
C LEU A 16 -1.65 10.99 12.60
N CYS A 17 -0.98 11.56 13.59
CA CYS A 17 -1.22 11.28 14.99
C CYS A 17 -2.57 11.87 15.41
N LEU A 18 -3.63 11.10 15.30
CA LEU A 18 -4.89 11.39 15.99
C LEU A 18 -5.17 10.25 16.97
N ILE A 19 -4.85 10.51 18.21
CA ILE A 19 -5.17 9.63 19.35
C ILE A 19 -6.67 9.65 19.58
N LEU A 20 -7.37 8.56 19.29
CA LEU A 20 -8.69 8.27 19.83
C LEU A 20 -8.72 6.80 20.24
N ALA A 21 -8.80 6.57 21.52
CA ALA A 21 -8.78 5.26 22.14
C ALA A 21 -10.06 4.47 21.87
N GLY A 22 -9.92 3.23 21.49
CA GLY A 22 -10.99 2.26 21.38
C GLY A 22 -10.44 0.88 21.00
N CYS A 23 -9.91 0.15 21.98
CA CYS A 23 -9.60 -1.27 21.83
C CYS A 23 -10.92 -2.06 21.74
N GLY A 24 -11.29 -2.59 20.58
CA GLY A 24 -12.46 -3.45 20.40
C GLY A 24 -12.36 -4.30 19.16
N THR A 25 -12.82 -5.54 19.25
CA THR A 25 -13.18 -6.35 18.10
C THR A 25 -14.32 -5.67 17.36
N VAL A 26 -14.34 -5.75 16.04
CA VAL A 26 -15.43 -5.22 15.20
C VAL A 26 -16.41 -6.34 14.86
N SER A 27 -17.69 -5.99 14.69
CA SER A 27 -18.69 -6.95 14.20
C SER A 27 -18.58 -7.10 12.68
N GLU A 28 -18.88 -8.28 12.16
CA GLU A 28 -18.90 -8.51 10.71
C GLU A 28 -20.05 -7.75 10.00
N GLU A 29 -21.06 -7.35 10.75
CA GLU A 29 -22.17 -6.54 10.23
C GLU A 29 -21.72 -5.12 9.89
N ASP A 30 -20.94 -4.51 10.79
CA ASP A 30 -20.41 -3.15 10.59
C ASP A 30 -19.17 -3.11 9.70
N TYR A 31 -18.37 -4.21 9.71
CA TYR A 31 -17.10 -4.34 9.00
C TYR A 31 -17.05 -5.69 8.26
N PRO A 32 -17.60 -5.76 7.04
CA PRO A 32 -17.56 -6.98 6.26
C PRO A 32 -16.13 -7.53 6.17
N PRO A 33 -15.91 -8.84 6.39
CA PRO A 33 -14.57 -9.40 6.34
C PRO A 33 -13.99 -9.28 4.93
N LEU A 34 -12.69 -9.08 4.83
CA LEU A 34 -11.96 -9.42 3.63
C LEU A 34 -12.02 -10.93 3.45
N GLU A 35 -11.96 -11.38 2.20
CA GLU A 35 -11.98 -12.81 1.90
C GLU A 35 -10.87 -13.50 2.71
N LYS A 36 -11.26 -14.50 3.50
CA LYS A 36 -10.32 -15.20 4.37
C LYS A 36 -9.47 -16.15 3.54
N VAL A 37 -8.16 -15.95 3.58
CA VAL A 37 -7.21 -16.84 2.92
C VAL A 37 -6.89 -18.01 3.85
N ASP A 38 -7.00 -19.24 3.32
CA ASP A 38 -6.59 -20.45 4.03
C ASP A 38 -5.07 -20.65 3.95
N LEU A 39 -4.38 -20.22 4.98
CA LEU A 39 -2.93 -20.30 5.05
C LEU A 39 -2.40 -21.74 5.09
N SER A 40 -3.23 -22.73 5.48
CA SER A 40 -2.79 -24.13 5.62
C SER A 40 -2.51 -24.81 4.28
N SER A 41 -3.06 -24.29 3.19
CA SER A 41 -2.88 -24.82 1.82
C SER A 41 -1.75 -24.13 1.05
N MET A 42 -1.10 -23.13 1.63
CA MET A 42 -0.12 -22.28 0.95
C MET A 42 1.31 -22.60 1.35
N THR A 43 2.23 -22.47 0.41
CA THR A 43 3.67 -22.37 0.71
C THR A 43 3.98 -20.91 1.03
N LEU A 44 4.35 -20.66 2.29
CA LEU A 44 4.63 -19.31 2.77
C LEU A 44 6.13 -19.15 3.05
N GLU A 45 6.68 -18.01 2.65
CA GLU A 45 7.99 -17.54 3.04
C GLU A 45 7.88 -16.31 3.95
N THR A 46 8.85 -16.15 4.84
CA THR A 46 8.91 -15.03 5.78
C THR A 46 9.88 -13.99 5.27
N VAL A 47 9.47 -12.74 5.35
CA VAL A 47 10.32 -11.57 5.13
C VAL A 47 10.29 -10.69 6.37
N SER A 48 11.41 -10.09 6.73
CA SER A 48 11.53 -9.30 7.96
C SER A 48 12.46 -8.10 7.81
N ASN A 49 12.25 -7.12 8.67
CA ASN A 49 13.21 -6.06 8.96
C ASN A 49 13.46 -5.98 10.48
N SER A 50 14.09 -4.92 10.95
CA SER A 50 14.42 -4.77 12.38
C SER A 50 13.21 -4.57 13.29
N THR A 51 12.00 -4.34 12.77
CA THR A 51 10.81 -3.97 13.54
C THR A 51 9.68 -4.98 13.46
N PHE A 52 9.51 -5.63 12.31
CA PHE A 52 8.45 -6.61 12.09
C PHE A 52 8.83 -7.68 11.08
N SER A 53 8.08 -8.77 11.10
CA SER A 53 8.11 -9.82 10.09
C SER A 53 6.71 -10.07 9.55
N THR A 54 6.63 -10.57 8.32
CA THR A 54 5.38 -10.99 7.68
C THR A 54 5.63 -12.16 6.74
N GLN A 55 4.59 -12.87 6.34
CA GLN A 55 4.70 -13.96 5.38
C GLN A 55 3.99 -13.63 4.08
N TYR A 56 4.44 -14.20 2.97
CA TYR A 56 3.86 -14.04 1.65
C TYR A 56 3.80 -15.39 0.91
N PRO A 57 2.88 -15.56 -0.09
CA PRO A 57 2.80 -16.77 -0.89
C PRO A 57 4.04 -16.92 -1.79
N ALA A 58 4.88 -17.93 -1.52
CA ALA A 58 6.18 -18.10 -2.18
C ALA A 58 6.10 -18.65 -3.61
N ASP A 59 4.96 -19.19 -4.01
CA ASP A 59 4.73 -19.70 -5.36
C ASP A 59 4.67 -18.60 -6.41
N LYS A 60 4.19 -17.42 -6.04
CA LYS A 60 3.98 -16.27 -6.94
C LYS A 60 4.87 -15.07 -6.62
N TRP A 61 5.45 -14.99 -5.43
CA TRP A 61 6.12 -13.80 -4.92
C TRP A 61 7.52 -14.10 -4.43
N THR A 62 8.38 -13.08 -4.50
CA THR A 62 9.75 -13.13 -3.95
C THR A 62 10.03 -11.86 -3.16
N GLY A 63 10.46 -12.00 -1.92
CA GLY A 63 10.85 -10.92 -1.02
C GLY A 63 12.30 -10.98 -0.59
N SER A 64 12.79 -9.89 0.00
CA SER A 64 14.12 -9.84 0.61
C SER A 64 14.09 -9.10 1.94
N ASP A 65 14.85 -9.62 2.91
CA ASP A 65 14.97 -9.06 4.25
C ASP A 65 15.73 -7.72 4.28
N GLY A 66 15.53 -6.99 5.37
CA GLY A 66 16.42 -5.94 5.85
C GLY A 66 16.11 -4.52 5.40
N THR A 67 15.14 -4.30 4.53
CA THR A 67 14.76 -2.94 4.09
C THR A 67 13.51 -2.43 4.80
N SER A 68 13.32 -1.11 4.80
CA SER A 68 12.03 -0.49 5.18
C SER A 68 11.71 0.57 4.13
N PRO A 69 10.57 0.44 3.41
CA PRO A 69 9.57 -0.62 3.50
C PRO A 69 10.10 -1.99 3.03
N LEU A 70 9.47 -3.08 3.48
CA LEU A 70 9.68 -4.40 2.87
C LEU A 70 9.04 -4.39 1.49
N ILE A 71 9.75 -4.91 0.49
CA ILE A 71 9.27 -4.96 -0.90
C ILE A 71 9.28 -6.40 -1.37
N ILE A 72 8.13 -6.86 -1.84
CA ILE A 72 7.92 -8.19 -2.39
C ILE A 72 7.51 -8.03 -3.85
N TYR A 73 8.13 -8.78 -4.75
CA TYR A 73 7.92 -8.72 -6.18
C TYR A 73 7.17 -9.94 -6.69
N TYR A 74 6.25 -9.71 -7.61
CA TYR A 74 5.57 -10.76 -8.34
C TYR A 74 6.54 -11.39 -9.35
N ASN A 75 6.67 -12.72 -9.31
CA ASN A 75 7.74 -13.43 -10.02
C ASN A 75 7.69 -13.25 -11.55
N ASP A 76 6.50 -13.24 -12.13
CA ASP A 76 6.31 -13.15 -13.57
C ASP A 76 6.61 -11.76 -14.17
N THR A 77 6.73 -10.72 -13.32
CA THR A 77 6.95 -9.35 -13.77
C THR A 77 8.35 -8.83 -13.49
N GLN A 78 9.21 -9.62 -12.87
CA GLN A 78 10.59 -9.23 -12.60
C GLN A 78 11.33 -8.98 -13.92
N GLY A 79 11.81 -7.74 -14.09
CA GLY A 79 12.58 -7.35 -15.27
C GLY A 79 11.78 -6.80 -16.45
N THR A 80 10.46 -6.75 -16.40
CA THR A 80 9.62 -6.18 -17.47
C THR A 80 9.59 -4.64 -17.48
N GLY A 81 10.06 -4.01 -16.41
CA GLY A 81 10.02 -2.54 -16.20
C GLY A 81 8.71 -2.03 -15.56
N GLN A 82 7.69 -2.87 -15.49
CA GLN A 82 6.43 -2.65 -14.77
C GLN A 82 6.32 -3.74 -13.69
N ALA A 83 7.08 -3.61 -12.63
CA ALA A 83 7.10 -4.61 -11.58
C ALA A 83 5.83 -4.53 -10.74
N VAL A 84 4.99 -5.55 -10.80
CA VAL A 84 3.95 -5.80 -9.81
C VAL A 84 4.64 -6.07 -8.49
N ASN A 85 4.28 -5.33 -7.47
CA ASN A 85 4.96 -5.41 -6.19
C ASN A 85 4.02 -5.10 -5.02
N ILE A 86 4.45 -5.51 -3.84
CA ILE A 86 3.83 -5.15 -2.56
C ILE A 86 4.86 -4.45 -1.71
N ASN A 87 4.47 -3.30 -1.17
CA ASN A 87 5.23 -2.57 -0.16
C ASN A 87 4.53 -2.72 1.19
N VAL A 88 5.30 -3.04 2.23
CA VAL A 88 4.79 -3.10 3.60
C VAL A 88 5.62 -2.19 4.49
N GLN A 89 4.94 -1.30 5.19
CA GLN A 89 5.59 -0.40 6.15
C GLN A 89 4.83 -0.31 7.47
N GLN A 90 5.57 -0.17 8.55
CA GLN A 90 5.05 0.23 9.84
C GLN A 90 5.02 1.76 9.90
N SER A 91 3.86 2.35 10.15
CA SER A 91 3.63 3.81 10.08
C SER A 91 3.41 4.48 11.43
N GLY A 92 3.75 3.95 12.51
CA GLY A 92 3.58 4.59 13.81
C GLY A 92 2.54 3.95 14.72
N ILE A 93 2.34 4.55 15.87
CA ILE A 93 1.44 4.02 16.91
C ILE A 93 0.00 4.44 16.60
N TYR A 94 -0.90 3.47 16.63
CA TYR A 94 -2.32 3.70 16.50
C TYR A 94 -3.09 2.80 17.46
N SER A 95 -3.98 3.37 18.24
CA SER A 95 -4.85 2.61 19.16
C SER A 95 -6.31 2.84 18.80
N GLY A 96 -7.03 1.77 18.51
CA GLY A 96 -8.46 1.84 18.26
C GLY A 96 -8.91 1.12 16.98
N LYS A 97 -10.21 1.23 16.71
CA LYS A 97 -10.81 0.79 15.47
C LYS A 97 -10.87 1.93 14.46
N PHE A 98 -10.72 1.64 13.19
CA PHE A 98 -11.03 2.61 12.15
C PHE A 98 -12.52 2.92 12.13
N THR A 99 -12.85 4.15 11.79
CA THR A 99 -14.21 4.64 11.61
C THR A 99 -14.36 5.28 10.24
N GLU A 100 -15.58 5.40 9.74
CA GLU A 100 -15.85 6.13 8.49
C GLU A 100 -15.26 7.55 8.52
N LYS A 101 -15.42 8.24 9.65
CA LYS A 101 -14.85 9.59 9.83
C LYS A 101 -13.32 9.60 9.64
N TYR A 102 -12.62 8.57 10.17
CA TYR A 102 -11.17 8.47 10.01
C TYR A 102 -10.82 8.14 8.55
N MET A 103 -11.50 7.16 7.96
CA MET A 103 -11.30 6.78 6.56
C MET A 103 -11.50 7.98 5.61
N ASN A 104 -12.60 8.73 5.76
CA ASN A 104 -12.88 9.90 4.94
C ASN A 104 -11.78 10.97 5.07
N LYS A 105 -11.35 11.27 6.30
CA LYS A 105 -10.23 12.21 6.51
C LYS A 105 -8.92 11.73 5.90
N LEU A 106 -8.63 10.42 5.97
CA LEU A 106 -7.45 9.84 5.37
C LEU A 106 -7.47 10.01 3.85
N THR A 107 -8.58 9.65 3.20
CA THR A 107 -8.73 9.77 1.74
C THR A 107 -8.70 11.23 1.27
N GLU A 108 -9.39 12.14 1.97
CA GLU A 108 -9.34 13.59 1.71
C GLU A 108 -7.90 14.11 1.78
N SER A 109 -7.20 13.81 2.87
CA SER A 109 -5.81 14.28 3.07
C SER A 109 -4.85 13.75 2.01
N ILE A 110 -5.02 12.49 1.58
CA ILE A 110 -4.20 11.91 0.50
C ILE A 110 -4.51 12.63 -0.82
N THR A 111 -5.77 12.81 -1.19
CA THR A 111 -6.16 13.49 -2.44
C THR A 111 -5.71 14.95 -2.47
N GLU A 112 -5.75 15.65 -1.34
CA GLU A 112 -5.25 17.02 -1.24
C GLU A 112 -3.73 17.10 -1.44
N SER A 113 -2.99 16.15 -0.85
CA SER A 113 -1.52 16.13 -0.90
C SER A 113 -0.98 15.54 -2.21
N PHE A 114 -1.71 14.62 -2.82
CA PHE A 114 -1.31 13.88 -4.00
C PHE A 114 -2.43 13.88 -5.05
N PRO A 115 -2.59 14.96 -5.80
CA PRO A 115 -3.67 15.11 -6.78
C PRO A 115 -3.58 14.15 -7.97
N ASN A 116 -2.50 13.39 -8.08
CA ASN A 116 -2.31 12.30 -9.02
C ASN A 116 -2.95 10.98 -8.56
N ILE A 117 -3.49 10.92 -7.34
CA ILE A 117 -4.13 9.72 -6.80
C ILE A 117 -5.65 9.91 -6.80
N GLU A 118 -6.35 9.03 -7.48
CA GLU A 118 -7.81 8.93 -7.47
C GLU A 118 -8.24 7.70 -6.67
N PHE A 119 -9.14 7.89 -5.70
CA PHE A 119 -9.76 6.78 -4.98
C PHE A 119 -10.95 6.24 -5.78
N VAL A 120 -10.81 5.04 -6.31
CA VAL A 120 -11.89 4.29 -6.96
C VAL A 120 -12.80 3.68 -5.90
N LYS A 121 -12.21 3.26 -4.77
CA LYS A 121 -12.91 2.61 -3.68
C LYS A 121 -12.23 2.89 -2.34
N ALA A 122 -13.04 3.09 -1.29
CA ALA A 122 -12.59 3.13 0.09
C ALA A 122 -13.67 2.50 0.98
N GLU A 123 -13.31 1.50 1.76
CA GLU A 123 -14.25 0.74 2.58
C GLU A 123 -13.62 0.35 3.93
N LEU A 124 -14.48 0.30 4.94
CA LEU A 124 -14.14 -0.37 6.19
C LEU A 124 -14.36 -1.88 6.04
N ARG A 125 -13.36 -2.64 6.39
CA ARG A 125 -13.35 -4.10 6.33
C ARG A 125 -12.82 -4.68 7.63
N SER A 126 -12.83 -5.99 7.78
CA SER A 126 -12.19 -6.67 8.90
C SER A 126 -11.26 -7.79 8.45
N ILE A 127 -10.18 -7.98 9.23
CA ILE A 127 -9.30 -9.15 9.17
C ILE A 127 -9.14 -9.67 10.60
N ASN A 128 -9.46 -10.94 10.84
CA ASN A 128 -9.36 -11.56 12.15
C ASN A 128 -10.07 -10.75 13.27
N GLY A 129 -11.24 -10.17 12.96
CA GLY A 129 -12.03 -9.37 13.89
C GLY A 129 -11.45 -7.99 14.21
N LYS A 130 -10.44 -7.52 13.48
CA LYS A 130 -9.89 -6.16 13.58
C LYS A 130 -10.31 -5.33 12.39
N SER A 131 -10.57 -4.05 12.63
CA SER A 131 -10.91 -3.12 11.55
C SER A 131 -9.72 -2.85 10.63
N VAL A 132 -9.99 -2.81 9.34
CA VAL A 132 -9.06 -2.50 8.27
C VAL A 132 -9.69 -1.46 7.36
N ILE A 133 -8.92 -0.49 6.87
CA ILE A 133 -9.34 0.33 5.73
C ILE A 133 -8.79 -0.35 4.48
N TYR A 134 -9.69 -0.67 3.56
CA TYR A 134 -9.39 -1.17 2.23
C TYR A 134 -9.58 -0.04 1.23
N THR A 135 -8.61 0.20 0.37
CA THR A 135 -8.73 1.19 -0.71
C THR A 135 -8.26 0.63 -2.04
N GLU A 136 -8.91 1.07 -3.11
CA GLU A 136 -8.43 0.94 -4.47
C GLU A 136 -8.17 2.34 -5.02
N THR A 137 -7.01 2.54 -5.60
CA THR A 137 -6.60 3.82 -6.18
C THR A 137 -6.00 3.64 -7.56
N VAL A 138 -6.16 4.67 -8.38
CA VAL A 138 -5.45 4.83 -9.64
C VAL A 138 -4.51 6.02 -9.51
N THR A 139 -3.26 5.83 -9.86
CA THR A 139 -2.28 6.91 -9.95
C THR A 139 -2.05 7.26 -11.41
N GLN A 140 -2.32 8.51 -11.79
CA GLN A 140 -2.14 9.00 -13.14
C GLN A 140 -1.55 10.40 -13.13
N TYR A 141 -0.72 10.70 -14.14
CA TYR A 141 -0.17 12.03 -14.35
C TYR A 141 -0.80 12.68 -15.58
N THR A 142 -1.33 13.90 -15.39
CA THR A 142 -1.76 14.81 -16.45
C THR A 142 -0.93 16.10 -16.34
N ASP A 143 -0.99 16.96 -17.36
CA ASP A 143 -0.30 18.25 -17.30
C ASP A 143 -0.75 19.08 -16.10
N GLU A 144 -2.07 19.13 -15.85
CA GLU A 144 -2.67 19.86 -14.72
C GLU A 144 -2.21 19.30 -13.37
N VAL A 145 -2.12 17.98 -13.26
CA VAL A 145 -1.64 17.29 -12.05
C VAL A 145 -0.16 17.60 -11.80
N LEU A 146 0.68 17.56 -12.83
CA LEU A 146 2.10 17.89 -12.70
C LEU A 146 2.31 19.35 -12.28
N ASP A 147 1.55 20.27 -12.86
CA ASP A 147 1.62 21.68 -12.48
C ASP A 147 1.22 21.89 -11.02
N ARG A 148 0.14 21.24 -10.59
CA ARG A 148 -0.33 21.33 -9.20
C ARG A 148 0.69 20.73 -8.22
N LEU A 149 1.32 19.60 -8.55
CA LEU A 149 2.35 18.98 -7.71
C LEU A 149 3.59 19.87 -7.59
N LEU A 150 3.97 20.55 -8.67
CA LEU A 150 5.06 21.55 -8.66
C LEU A 150 4.71 22.77 -7.81
N GLU A 151 3.50 23.33 -7.97
CA GLU A 151 3.01 24.47 -7.19
C GLU A 151 2.94 24.16 -5.68
N GLN A 152 2.56 22.94 -5.33
CA GLN A 152 2.51 22.46 -3.95
C GLN A 152 3.89 22.12 -3.39
N GLY A 153 4.93 22.08 -4.23
CA GLY A 153 6.28 21.66 -3.84
C GLY A 153 6.39 20.16 -3.48
N VAL A 154 5.44 19.34 -3.91
CA VAL A 154 5.47 17.87 -3.72
C VAL A 154 6.52 17.25 -4.62
N ILE A 155 6.68 17.79 -5.83
CA ILE A 155 7.77 17.47 -6.76
C ILE A 155 8.50 18.74 -7.16
N THR A 156 9.73 18.59 -7.63
CA THR A 156 10.55 19.69 -8.15
C THR A 156 10.80 19.50 -9.64
N GLN A 157 11.25 20.57 -10.32
CA GLN A 157 11.69 20.48 -11.72
C GLN A 157 12.83 19.44 -11.88
N THR A 158 13.72 19.35 -10.89
CA THR A 158 14.79 18.35 -10.88
C THR A 158 14.25 16.92 -10.87
N ASP A 159 13.14 16.67 -10.17
CA ASP A 159 12.49 15.35 -10.16
C ASP A 159 11.93 15.00 -11.54
N ILE A 160 11.30 15.98 -12.21
CA ILE A 160 10.81 15.83 -13.59
C ILE A 160 11.96 15.52 -14.55
N ASP A 161 13.06 16.27 -14.47
CA ASP A 161 14.22 16.09 -15.34
C ASP A 161 14.87 14.73 -15.11
N ASN A 162 14.98 14.28 -13.86
CA ASN A 162 15.48 12.95 -13.49
C ASN A 162 14.59 11.81 -13.99
N ALA A 163 13.28 12.08 -14.14
CA ALA A 163 12.30 11.12 -14.70
C ALA A 163 12.40 10.99 -16.24
N GLY A 164 13.22 11.79 -16.88
CA GLY A 164 13.34 11.82 -18.33
C GLY A 164 12.52 12.93 -18.99
N GLY A 165 12.03 13.87 -18.17
CA GLY A 165 11.24 15.01 -18.60
C GLY A 165 9.73 14.79 -18.48
N ARG A 166 9.00 15.87 -18.67
CA ARG A 166 7.53 15.91 -18.53
C ARG A 166 6.83 14.92 -19.47
N GLU A 167 7.28 14.85 -20.72
CA GLU A 167 6.70 13.92 -21.72
C GLU A 167 6.84 12.45 -21.29
N ALA A 168 7.99 12.09 -20.70
CA ALA A 168 8.20 10.73 -20.22
C ALA A 168 7.28 10.36 -19.07
N ILE A 169 7.00 11.31 -18.16
CA ILE A 169 6.05 11.10 -17.05
C ILE A 169 4.62 10.96 -17.58
N LEU A 170 4.22 11.83 -18.51
CA LEU A 170 2.87 11.81 -19.11
C LEU A 170 2.63 10.56 -19.96
N ALA A 171 3.68 9.97 -20.52
CA ALA A 171 3.60 8.72 -21.26
C ALA A 171 3.54 7.47 -20.34
N THR A 172 3.71 7.61 -19.04
CA THR A 172 3.58 6.51 -18.09
C THR A 172 2.12 6.09 -17.99
N PRO A 173 1.79 4.80 -18.19
CA PRO A 173 0.41 4.35 -18.06
C PRO A 173 -0.09 4.52 -16.61
N PRO A 174 -1.39 4.66 -16.41
CA PRO A 174 -1.98 4.65 -15.08
C PRO A 174 -1.55 3.42 -14.29
N THR A 175 -1.39 3.58 -12.99
CA THR A 175 -0.96 2.52 -12.08
C THR A 175 -2.06 2.25 -11.09
N ASP A 176 -2.54 1.01 -11.05
CA ASP A 176 -3.56 0.56 -10.11
C ASP A 176 -2.93 0.07 -8.81
N GLN A 177 -3.56 0.40 -7.69
CA GLN A 177 -3.11 -0.02 -6.38
C GLN A 177 -4.26 -0.47 -5.49
N VAL A 178 -4.01 -1.50 -4.70
CA VAL A 178 -4.81 -1.89 -3.53
C VAL A 178 -4.01 -1.59 -2.28
N THR A 179 -4.61 -0.90 -1.32
CA THR A 179 -3.95 -0.63 -0.04
C THR A 179 -4.81 -1.10 1.14
N LEU A 180 -4.18 -1.82 2.07
CA LEU A 180 -4.74 -2.16 3.36
C LEU A 180 -4.05 -1.35 4.46
N TYR A 181 -4.84 -0.66 5.27
CA TYR A 181 -4.39 -0.04 6.52
C TYR A 181 -4.87 -0.92 7.67
N ALA A 182 -3.97 -1.55 8.40
CA ALA A 182 -4.30 -2.47 9.47
C ALA A 182 -3.58 -2.12 10.78
N VAL A 183 -4.25 -2.30 11.91
CA VAL A 183 -3.64 -2.13 13.23
C VAL A 183 -3.27 -3.51 13.79
N ILE A 184 -1.98 -3.72 14.02
CA ILE A 184 -1.45 -4.96 14.58
C ILE A 184 -0.59 -4.60 15.80
N GLY A 185 -0.97 -5.14 16.96
CA GLY A 185 -0.41 -4.64 18.21
C GLY A 185 -0.74 -3.14 18.38
N PRO A 186 0.23 -2.32 18.78
CA PRO A 186 0.04 -0.88 18.93
C PRO A 186 0.35 -0.09 17.63
N TYR A 187 0.67 -0.75 16.51
CA TYR A 187 1.18 -0.09 15.32
C TYR A 187 0.20 -0.15 14.15
N LEU A 188 0.21 0.92 13.35
CA LEU A 188 -0.42 0.98 12.05
C LEU A 188 0.53 0.41 11.01
N TYR A 189 0.07 -0.56 10.24
CA TYR A 189 0.75 -1.10 9.06
C TYR A 189 0.01 -0.70 7.80
N ILE A 190 0.77 -0.39 6.77
CA ILE A 190 0.27 -0.04 5.45
C ILE A 190 0.84 -1.05 4.46
N TYR A 191 -0.05 -1.78 3.80
CA TYR A 191 0.26 -2.77 2.79
C TYR A 191 -0.24 -2.23 1.46
N THR A 192 0.65 -1.90 0.54
CA THR A 192 0.28 -1.36 -0.78
C THR A 192 0.74 -2.30 -1.87
N GLY A 193 -0.21 -2.87 -2.59
CA GLY A 193 0.04 -3.68 -3.77
C GLY A 193 -0.19 -2.89 -5.04
N THR A 194 0.79 -2.91 -5.94
CA THR A 194 0.77 -2.25 -7.24
C THR A 194 0.62 -3.29 -8.33
N TYR A 195 -0.30 -3.06 -9.27
CA TYR A 195 -0.53 -3.93 -10.43
C TYR A 195 -0.88 -3.11 -11.68
N TYR A 196 -0.86 -3.75 -12.84
CA TYR A 196 -1.08 -3.11 -14.15
C TYR A 196 -2.15 -3.80 -14.98
N GLU A 197 -2.54 -5.01 -14.59
CA GLU A 197 -3.58 -5.80 -15.25
C GLU A 197 -4.58 -6.29 -14.22
N GLU A 198 -5.87 -6.22 -14.55
CA GLU A 198 -6.94 -6.65 -13.63
C GLU A 198 -6.79 -8.13 -13.21
N SER A 199 -6.18 -8.96 -14.07
CA SER A 199 -5.86 -10.36 -13.76
C SER A 199 -4.91 -10.52 -12.56
N GLN A 200 -4.06 -9.54 -12.28
CA GLN A 200 -3.07 -9.54 -11.19
C GLN A 200 -3.68 -9.11 -9.85
N LYS A 201 -4.81 -8.39 -9.88
CA LYS A 201 -5.46 -7.83 -8.69
C LYS A 201 -5.80 -8.88 -7.65
N ALA A 202 -6.31 -10.03 -8.08
CA ALA A 202 -6.68 -11.12 -7.17
C ALA A 202 -5.46 -11.66 -6.41
N ASP A 203 -4.35 -11.88 -7.11
CA ASP A 203 -3.09 -12.35 -6.51
C ASP A 203 -2.49 -11.31 -5.57
N VAL A 204 -2.56 -10.02 -5.92
CA VAL A 204 -2.14 -8.92 -5.07
C VAL A 204 -2.98 -8.88 -3.80
N LEU A 205 -4.31 -8.95 -3.90
CA LEU A 205 -5.19 -8.90 -2.73
C LEU A 205 -5.01 -10.13 -1.82
N GLU A 206 -4.83 -11.33 -2.40
CA GLU A 206 -4.51 -12.54 -1.65
C GLU A 206 -3.23 -12.35 -0.84
N ALA A 207 -2.15 -11.91 -1.48
CA ALA A 207 -0.86 -11.70 -0.81
C ALA A 207 -0.94 -10.62 0.28
N LEU A 208 -1.61 -9.48 0.03
CA LEU A 208 -1.83 -8.44 1.03
C LEU A 208 -2.59 -8.99 2.26
N THR A 209 -3.59 -9.84 2.01
CA THR A 209 -4.41 -10.44 3.08
C THR A 209 -3.57 -11.42 3.90
N VAL A 210 -2.77 -12.29 3.25
CA VAL A 210 -1.81 -13.19 3.93
C VAL A 210 -0.86 -12.38 4.80
N MET A 211 -0.27 -11.32 4.25
CA MET A 211 0.68 -10.49 4.97
C MET A 211 0.04 -9.80 6.18
N ALA A 212 -1.15 -9.23 6.03
CA ALA A 212 -1.88 -8.61 7.15
C ALA A 212 -2.29 -9.62 8.23
N GLN A 213 -2.55 -10.89 7.88
CA GLN A 213 -2.87 -11.97 8.83
C GLN A 213 -1.64 -12.46 9.59
N THR A 214 -0.45 -12.39 9.01
CA THR A 214 0.79 -13.03 9.52
C THR A 214 1.79 -12.03 10.09
N THR A 215 1.56 -10.72 9.94
CA THR A 215 2.47 -9.70 10.46
C THR A 215 2.57 -9.76 11.98
N ALA A 216 3.82 -9.78 12.47
CA ALA A 216 4.16 -9.79 13.88
C ALA A 216 5.39 -8.90 14.15
N GLU A 217 5.45 -8.34 15.37
CA GLU A 217 6.62 -7.61 15.83
C GLU A 217 7.82 -8.54 16.00
N VAL A 218 8.99 -8.08 15.58
CA VAL A 218 10.27 -8.75 15.88
C VAL A 218 10.64 -8.42 17.33
N LYS A 219 10.86 -9.45 18.14
CA LYS A 219 11.22 -9.32 19.56
C LYS A 219 12.73 -9.28 19.74
#